data_511a742ddd521e7535336ecc1fe39eab
#
_entry.id   511a742ddd521e7535336ecc1fe39eab
#
_cell.length_a   1.000
_cell.length_b   1.000
_cell.length_c   1.000
_cell.angle_alpha   90.00
_cell.angle_beta   90.00
_cell.angle_gamma   90.00
#
_symmetry.space_group_name_H-M   'P 1'
#
loop_
_entity.id
_entity.type
_entity.pdbx_description
1 polymer ?
#
loop_
_entity_poly.entity_id
_entity_poly.type
_entity_poly.pdbx_seq_one_letter_code
_entity_poly.pdbx_strand_id
1 'polypeptide(L)'
;MRKGIRPVFVALVLTASPAIAPFASAFRSPRTNPQRNEAKYQERLIKEVRHELRLLPYYTVFDNLAFKVEGDKVTLLGQVVRPTLKSDAEAAVKSIEGVASLVNDIEVLPVSPMDDQLRRAVYQAIYGDTALSRYGFQAMPSIHIIVKNGNVTLEGVVDSESDKNLANLRASAVPNAFSVKNNLTVASSAK
;
A
#
# COMPACT_ATOMS: atom_id res chain seq x y z
N MET A 1 73.85 52.32 -15.79
CA MET A 1 74.82 52.71 -14.70
C MET A 1 74.33 52.06 -13.39
N ARG A 2 75.25 51.49 -12.65
CA ARG A 2 75.29 51.05 -11.26
C ARG A 2 74.57 49.74 -11.01
N LYS A 3 75.29 48.65 -10.91
CA LYS A 3 75.99 48.00 -9.76
C LYS A 3 74.99 47.61 -8.68
N GLY A 4 74.66 46.35 -8.46
CA GLY A 4 75.51 45.31 -7.95
C GLY A 4 75.33 45.23 -6.45
N ILE A 5 74.90 44.10 -5.91
CA ILE A 5 75.47 43.51 -4.68
C ILE A 5 74.65 42.24 -4.42
N ARG A 6 75.38 41.07 -4.47
CA ARG A 6 74.98 39.80 -3.85
C ARG A 6 75.40 39.82 -2.38
N PRO A 7 74.66 39.25 -1.49
CA PRO A 7 75.27 38.37 -0.54
C PRO A 7 74.55 37.06 -0.30
N VAL A 8 75.26 36.03 -0.35
CA VAL A 8 75.72 35.10 0.68
C VAL A 8 74.63 34.23 1.33
N PHE A 9 74.75 32.98 0.96
CA PHE A 9 74.05 31.85 1.58
C PHE A 9 74.50 31.66 3.04
N VAL A 10 73.47 31.50 3.95
CA VAL A 10 73.64 30.80 5.19
C VAL A 10 72.64 29.64 5.19
N ALA A 11 73.20 28.43 5.11
CA ALA A 11 72.48 27.19 5.25
C ALA A 11 72.18 26.95 6.74
N LEU A 12 70.90 27.01 7.09
CA LEU A 12 70.45 26.52 8.41
C LEU A 12 69.89 25.11 8.26
N VAL A 13 70.63 24.15 8.75
CA VAL A 13 70.21 22.75 8.86
C VAL A 13 69.23 22.65 10.03
N LEU A 14 67.94 22.49 9.72
CA LEU A 14 66.90 22.14 10.74
C LEU A 14 66.69 20.64 10.68
N THR A 15 67.04 19.99 11.76
CA THR A 15 66.79 18.59 12.08
C THR A 15 65.29 18.31 12.12
N ALA A 16 64.82 17.44 11.24
CA ALA A 16 63.44 16.98 11.24
C ALA A 16 63.21 15.98 12.37
N SER A 17 62.44 16.33 13.39
CA SER A 17 61.88 15.39 14.35
C SER A 17 60.65 14.75 13.73
N PRO A 18 60.46 13.40 13.79
CA PRO A 18 59.24 12.76 13.33
C PRO A 18 58.11 13.02 14.34
N ALA A 19 57.18 13.85 13.96
CA ALA A 19 55.94 14.01 14.69
C ALA A 19 55.12 12.71 14.53
N ILE A 20 54.97 11.96 15.59
CA ILE A 20 54.04 10.84 15.69
C ILE A 20 52.63 11.45 15.72
N ALA A 21 51.95 11.41 14.60
CA ALA A 21 50.52 11.76 14.53
C ALA A 21 49.74 10.67 15.27
N PRO A 22 48.84 11.03 16.23
CA PRO A 22 47.93 10.06 16.81
C PRO A 22 46.95 9.61 15.73
N PHE A 23 46.90 8.30 15.48
CA PHE A 23 45.81 7.68 14.72
C PHE A 23 44.52 7.92 15.47
N ALA A 24 43.85 9.02 15.17
CA ALA A 24 42.46 9.21 15.55
C ALA A 24 41.64 8.21 14.73
N SER A 25 41.35 7.05 15.33
CA SER A 25 40.35 6.14 14.84
C SER A 25 39.02 6.88 14.82
N ALA A 26 38.73 7.49 13.68
CA ALA A 26 37.42 8.05 13.42
C ALA A 26 36.41 6.92 13.48
N PHE A 27 35.79 6.75 14.64
CA PHE A 27 34.56 5.99 14.79
C PHE A 27 33.55 6.63 13.81
N ARG A 28 33.49 6.10 12.59
CA ARG A 28 32.50 6.44 11.61
C ARG A 28 31.18 5.88 12.13
N SER A 29 30.45 6.69 12.90
CA SER A 29 29.07 6.39 13.22
C SER A 29 28.34 6.03 11.91
N PRO A 30 27.62 4.92 11.87
CA PRO A 30 26.88 4.57 10.66
C PRO A 30 25.96 5.74 10.34
N ARG A 31 26.21 6.42 9.23
CA ARG A 31 25.32 7.45 8.70
C ARG A 31 24.03 6.74 8.34
N THR A 32 23.10 6.73 9.25
CA THR A 32 21.72 6.32 8.98
C THR A 32 21.19 7.28 7.95
N ASN A 33 20.99 6.79 6.72
CA ASN A 33 20.43 7.58 5.64
C ASN A 33 18.98 7.93 6.01
N PRO A 34 18.62 9.22 6.22
CA PRO A 34 17.28 9.63 6.64
C PRO A 34 16.18 9.09 5.72
N GLN A 35 16.42 9.08 4.41
CA GLN A 35 15.51 8.56 3.39
C GLN A 35 15.24 7.04 3.55
N ARG A 36 16.26 6.28 3.96
CA ARG A 36 16.11 4.83 4.20
C ARG A 36 15.27 4.55 5.45
N ASN A 37 15.37 5.41 6.45
CA ASN A 37 14.58 5.29 7.68
C ASN A 37 13.11 5.65 7.39
N GLU A 38 12.88 6.69 6.60
CA GLU A 38 11.55 7.09 6.18
C GLU A 38 10.85 6.01 5.33
N ALA A 39 11.55 5.43 4.36
CA ALA A 39 11.01 4.34 3.56
C ALA A 39 10.63 3.11 4.41
N LYS A 40 11.46 2.74 5.39
CA LYS A 40 11.14 1.64 6.31
C LYS A 40 9.95 1.96 7.22
N TYR A 41 9.83 3.20 7.66
CA TYR A 41 8.71 3.66 8.45
C TYR A 41 7.40 3.57 7.64
N GLN A 42 7.39 4.06 6.43
CA GLN A 42 6.26 3.97 5.51
C GLN A 42 5.85 2.51 5.24
N GLU A 43 6.84 1.64 4.98
CA GLU A 43 6.59 0.22 4.74
C GLU A 43 5.96 -0.46 5.97
N ARG A 44 6.43 -0.14 7.17
CA ARG A 44 5.85 -0.63 8.44
C ARG A 44 4.40 -0.17 8.56
N LEU A 45 4.15 1.12 8.38
CA LEU A 45 2.83 1.71 8.52
C LEU A 45 1.84 1.11 7.51
N ILE A 46 2.25 0.93 6.25
CA ILE A 46 1.45 0.26 5.22
C ILE A 46 1.09 -1.18 5.63
N LYS A 47 2.04 -1.92 6.18
CA LYS A 47 1.80 -3.30 6.63
C LYS A 47 0.81 -3.34 7.79
N GLU A 48 0.95 -2.44 8.76
CA GLU A 48 0.13 -2.37 9.94
C GLU A 48 -1.32 -1.94 9.61
N VAL A 49 -1.49 -0.88 8.82
CA VAL A 49 -2.81 -0.47 8.34
C VAL A 49 -3.51 -1.60 7.57
N ARG A 50 -2.79 -2.28 6.66
CA ARG A 50 -3.35 -3.41 5.92
C ARG A 50 -3.74 -4.56 6.84
N HIS A 51 -2.95 -4.83 7.87
CA HIS A 51 -3.23 -5.88 8.85
C HIS A 51 -4.52 -5.58 9.61
N GLU A 52 -4.63 -4.39 10.19
CA GLU A 52 -5.79 -3.95 10.97
C GLU A 52 -7.07 -3.96 10.14
N LEU A 53 -7.04 -3.43 8.91
CA LEU A 53 -8.22 -3.43 8.03
C LEU A 53 -8.68 -4.84 7.65
N ARG A 54 -7.77 -5.82 7.56
CA ARG A 54 -8.12 -7.20 7.25
C ARG A 54 -8.68 -7.97 8.44
N LEU A 55 -8.44 -7.53 9.65
CA LEU A 55 -8.95 -8.12 10.88
C LEU A 55 -10.31 -7.58 11.30
N LEU A 56 -10.83 -6.58 10.58
CA LEU A 56 -12.11 -5.96 10.93
C LEU A 56 -13.24 -6.98 10.93
N PRO A 57 -14.05 -7.03 11.99
CA PRO A 57 -15.22 -7.88 12.05
C PRO A 57 -16.22 -7.45 10.95
N TYR A 58 -16.90 -8.41 10.36
CA TYR A 58 -17.92 -8.20 9.33
C TYR A 58 -17.40 -7.64 7.99
N TYR A 59 -16.08 -7.59 7.76
CA TYR A 59 -15.52 -7.33 6.44
C TYR A 59 -15.82 -8.51 5.52
N THR A 60 -16.48 -8.26 4.39
CA THR A 60 -17.00 -9.29 3.50
C THR A 60 -16.53 -9.09 2.05
N VAL A 61 -16.87 -10.05 1.21
CA VAL A 61 -16.66 -9.98 -0.24
C VAL A 61 -17.41 -8.81 -0.90
N PHE A 62 -18.43 -8.26 -0.25
CA PHE A 62 -19.23 -7.15 -0.74
C PHE A 62 -18.73 -5.78 -0.30
N ASP A 63 -17.59 -5.76 0.39
CA ASP A 63 -16.91 -4.55 0.84
C ASP A 63 -15.57 -4.44 0.13
N ASN A 64 -15.12 -3.22 -0.12
CA ASN A 64 -13.77 -2.94 -0.62
C ASN A 64 -13.12 -1.88 0.25
N LEU A 65 -12.07 -2.23 0.96
CA LEU A 65 -11.28 -1.31 1.78
C LEU A 65 -9.93 -1.08 1.12
N ALA A 66 -9.67 0.16 0.80
CA ALA A 66 -8.40 0.63 0.29
C ALA A 66 -7.85 1.76 1.16
N PHE A 67 -6.57 2.03 1.07
CA PHE A 67 -5.94 3.11 1.81
C PHE A 67 -4.73 3.68 1.07
N LYS A 68 -4.40 4.91 1.41
CA LYS A 68 -3.19 5.61 0.96
C LYS A 68 -2.45 6.11 2.19
N VAL A 69 -1.13 5.95 2.20
CA VAL A 69 -0.24 6.46 3.25
C VAL A 69 0.68 7.51 2.65
N GLU A 70 0.69 8.70 3.22
CA GLU A 70 1.52 9.83 2.82
C GLU A 70 2.18 10.42 4.08
N GLY A 71 3.42 10.03 4.33
CA GLY A 71 4.08 10.36 5.60
C GLY A 71 3.38 9.65 6.77
N ASP A 72 2.88 10.42 7.71
CA ASP A 72 2.10 10.01 8.88
C ASP A 72 0.58 10.20 8.68
N LYS A 73 0.17 10.62 7.47
CA LYS A 73 -1.23 10.78 7.08
C LYS A 73 -1.73 9.52 6.40
N VAL A 74 -2.86 8.98 6.85
CA VAL A 74 -3.56 7.87 6.23
C VAL A 74 -4.90 8.36 5.68
N THR A 75 -5.22 8.00 4.45
CA THR A 75 -6.53 8.22 3.84
C THR A 75 -7.17 6.86 3.58
N LEU A 76 -8.31 6.61 4.20
CA LEU A 76 -9.13 5.41 3.95
C LEU A 76 -10.07 5.67 2.78
N LEU A 77 -10.19 4.69 1.92
CA LEU A 77 -10.95 4.76 0.67
C LEU A 77 -11.74 3.46 0.48
N GLY A 78 -12.67 3.47 -0.45
CA GLY A 78 -13.40 2.28 -0.86
C GLY A 78 -14.88 2.34 -0.53
N GLN A 79 -15.56 1.19 -0.56
CA GLN A 79 -17.00 1.09 -0.39
C GLN A 79 -17.33 -0.03 0.59
N VAL A 80 -18.30 0.21 1.47
CA VAL A 80 -18.76 -0.77 2.45
C VAL A 80 -20.29 -0.82 2.48
N VAL A 81 -20.82 -2.03 2.75
CA VAL A 81 -22.26 -2.23 2.88
C VAL A 81 -22.76 -1.73 4.24
N ARG A 82 -21.92 -1.84 5.28
CA ARG A 82 -22.32 -1.53 6.65
C ARG A 82 -21.68 -0.22 7.14
N PRO A 83 -22.45 0.74 7.66
CA PRO A 83 -21.90 1.97 8.23
C PRO A 83 -20.91 1.71 9.38
N THR A 84 -21.16 0.65 10.18
CA THR A 84 -20.29 0.25 11.30
C THR A 84 -18.88 -0.06 10.82
N LEU A 85 -18.72 -0.72 9.67
CA LEU A 85 -17.41 -1.06 9.12
C LEU A 85 -16.59 0.19 8.77
N LYS A 86 -17.23 1.26 8.32
CA LYS A 86 -16.57 2.56 8.12
C LYS A 86 -16.02 3.13 9.42
N SER A 87 -16.83 3.08 10.50
CA SER A 87 -16.40 3.57 11.82
C SER A 87 -15.33 2.70 12.45
N ASP A 88 -15.47 1.38 12.29
CA ASP A 88 -14.51 0.41 12.83
C ASP A 88 -13.14 0.53 12.13
N ALA A 89 -13.15 0.73 10.81
CA ALA A 89 -11.94 0.99 10.03
C ALA A 89 -11.22 2.27 10.49
N GLU A 90 -11.98 3.34 10.76
CA GLU A 90 -11.44 4.58 11.31
C GLU A 90 -10.81 4.37 12.68
N ALA A 91 -11.52 3.71 13.59
CA ALA A 91 -11.05 3.45 14.94
C ALA A 91 -9.77 2.59 14.95
N ALA A 92 -9.77 1.51 14.15
CA ALA A 92 -8.63 0.61 14.05
C ALA A 92 -7.38 1.34 13.54
N VAL A 93 -7.50 2.10 12.45
CA VAL A 93 -6.34 2.80 11.87
C VAL A 93 -5.87 3.97 12.74
N LYS A 94 -6.79 4.66 13.42
CA LYS A 94 -6.46 5.76 14.33
C LYS A 94 -5.66 5.30 15.55
N SER A 95 -5.78 4.03 15.95
CA SER A 95 -5.05 3.45 17.06
C SER A 95 -3.60 3.04 16.72
N ILE A 96 -3.23 3.03 15.45
CA ILE A 96 -1.90 2.62 14.98
C ILE A 96 -0.87 3.69 15.36
N GLU A 97 0.20 3.25 16.03
CA GLU A 97 1.33 4.13 16.36
C GLU A 97 1.99 4.69 15.09
N GLY A 98 2.04 6.01 14.98
CA GLY A 98 2.62 6.70 13.85
C GLY A 98 1.61 7.28 12.87
N VAL A 99 0.33 7.09 13.08
CA VAL A 99 -0.73 7.80 12.34
C VAL A 99 -1.00 9.13 13.05
N ALA A 100 -0.55 10.24 12.48
CA ALA A 100 -0.80 11.57 13.02
C ALA A 100 -2.10 12.19 12.47
N SER A 101 -2.49 11.83 11.25
CA SER A 101 -3.68 12.34 10.60
C SER A 101 -4.41 11.23 9.84
N LEU A 102 -5.73 11.20 9.98
CA LEU A 102 -6.59 10.23 9.30
C LEU A 102 -7.74 10.94 8.59
N VAL A 103 -7.93 10.59 7.32
CA VAL A 103 -9.09 10.99 6.52
C VAL A 103 -9.88 9.73 6.16
N ASN A 104 -11.19 9.74 6.41
CA ASN A 104 -12.05 8.58 6.16
C ASN A 104 -13.04 8.89 5.02
N ASP A 105 -12.61 8.59 3.80
CA ASP A 105 -13.38 8.75 2.56
C ASP A 105 -14.07 7.44 2.13
N ILE A 106 -14.24 6.48 3.05
CA ILE A 106 -15.01 5.26 2.78
C ILE A 106 -16.45 5.62 2.50
N GLU A 107 -16.98 5.19 1.36
CA GLU A 107 -18.37 5.34 0.98
C GLU A 107 -19.23 4.22 1.60
N VAL A 108 -20.35 4.58 2.22
CA VAL A 108 -21.35 3.60 2.64
C VAL A 108 -22.35 3.42 1.50
N LEU A 109 -22.47 2.19 1.04
CA LEU A 109 -23.39 1.84 -0.06
C LEU A 109 -24.86 1.99 0.38
N PRO A 110 -25.75 2.45 -0.50
CA PRO A 110 -27.16 2.59 -0.18
C PRO A 110 -27.80 1.23 0.11
N VAL A 111 -28.73 1.20 1.03
CA VAL A 111 -29.55 0.01 1.32
C VAL A 111 -30.52 -0.20 0.16
N SER A 112 -30.39 -1.31 -0.55
CA SER A 112 -31.21 -1.64 -1.70
C SER A 112 -31.41 -3.15 -1.79
N PRO A 113 -32.66 -3.66 -1.63
CA PRO A 113 -32.97 -5.08 -1.80
C PRO A 113 -32.59 -5.62 -3.20
N MET A 114 -32.70 -4.78 -4.22
CA MET A 114 -32.31 -5.14 -5.60
C MET A 114 -30.78 -5.33 -5.72
N ASP A 115 -30.01 -4.40 -5.14
CA ASP A 115 -28.56 -4.51 -5.11
C ASP A 115 -28.11 -5.73 -4.29
N ASP A 116 -28.81 -6.06 -3.21
CA ASP A 116 -28.53 -7.26 -2.39
C ASP A 116 -28.82 -8.56 -3.15
N GLN A 117 -29.88 -8.59 -3.95
CA GLN A 117 -30.12 -9.72 -4.84
C GLN A 117 -29.04 -9.83 -5.91
N LEU A 118 -28.65 -8.72 -6.51
CA LEU A 118 -27.62 -8.67 -7.53
C LEU A 118 -26.25 -9.07 -6.95
N ARG A 119 -25.88 -8.61 -5.75
CA ARG A 119 -24.67 -9.05 -5.04
C ARG A 119 -24.58 -10.57 -4.92
N ARG A 120 -25.68 -11.20 -4.46
CA ARG A 120 -25.73 -12.67 -4.31
C ARG A 120 -25.66 -13.41 -5.64
N ALA A 121 -26.36 -12.89 -6.67
CA ALA A 121 -26.34 -13.49 -8.00
C ALA A 121 -24.95 -13.41 -8.65
N VAL A 122 -24.26 -12.26 -8.55
CA VAL A 122 -22.88 -12.10 -9.04
C VAL A 122 -21.92 -12.99 -8.25
N TYR A 123 -22.08 -13.07 -6.92
CA TYR A 123 -21.29 -13.96 -6.09
C TYR A 123 -21.41 -15.42 -6.56
N GLN A 124 -22.62 -15.90 -6.79
CA GLN A 124 -22.85 -17.25 -7.28
C GLN A 124 -22.28 -17.47 -8.69
N ALA A 125 -22.41 -16.47 -9.57
CA ALA A 125 -21.88 -16.55 -10.93
C ALA A 125 -20.36 -16.64 -10.97
N ILE A 126 -19.68 -15.92 -10.08
CA ILE A 126 -18.20 -15.90 -10.01
C ILE A 126 -17.69 -17.11 -9.23
N TYR A 127 -18.11 -17.29 -7.99
CA TYR A 127 -17.54 -18.31 -7.09
C TYR A 127 -18.14 -19.71 -7.31
N GLY A 128 -19.26 -19.82 -8.03
CA GLY A 128 -19.79 -21.08 -8.53
C GLY A 128 -19.07 -21.61 -9.76
N ASP A 129 -18.26 -20.80 -10.43
CA ASP A 129 -17.43 -21.23 -11.55
C ASP A 129 -16.21 -22.02 -11.05
N THR A 130 -15.96 -23.19 -11.66
CA THR A 130 -14.89 -24.12 -11.23
C THR A 130 -13.50 -23.47 -11.26
N ALA A 131 -13.22 -22.60 -12.23
CA ALA A 131 -11.92 -21.94 -12.36
C ALA A 131 -11.75 -20.81 -11.35
N LEU A 132 -12.83 -20.11 -10.98
CA LEU A 132 -12.81 -18.95 -10.09
C LEU A 132 -13.09 -19.31 -8.62
N SER A 133 -13.64 -20.50 -8.34
CA SER A 133 -13.99 -20.94 -6.97
C SER A 133 -12.80 -20.89 -6.00
N ARG A 134 -11.58 -21.11 -6.51
CA ARG A 134 -10.34 -21.04 -5.69
C ARG A 134 -10.13 -19.70 -5.00
N TYR A 135 -10.62 -18.62 -5.57
CA TYR A 135 -10.53 -17.27 -4.97
C TYR A 135 -11.48 -17.09 -3.78
N GLY A 136 -12.48 -17.96 -3.63
CA GLY A 136 -13.45 -17.96 -2.53
C GLY A 136 -13.05 -18.81 -1.34
N PHE A 137 -12.09 -19.74 -1.47
CA PHE A 137 -11.66 -20.63 -0.39
C PHE A 137 -10.72 -19.98 0.64
N GLN A 138 -10.25 -18.78 0.37
CA GLN A 138 -9.40 -18.03 1.31
C GLN A 138 -10.26 -17.45 2.44
N ALA A 139 -9.65 -17.23 3.61
CA ALA A 139 -10.31 -16.58 4.74
C ALA A 139 -10.88 -15.19 4.36
N MET A 140 -10.22 -14.51 3.43
CA MET A 140 -10.71 -13.32 2.76
C MET A 140 -10.69 -13.58 1.25
N PRO A 141 -11.85 -13.62 0.57
CA PRO A 141 -11.91 -13.75 -0.88
C PRO A 141 -11.14 -12.65 -1.58
N SER A 142 -10.42 -12.98 -2.64
CA SER A 142 -9.57 -12.00 -3.35
C SER A 142 -10.29 -11.20 -4.43
N ILE A 143 -11.53 -11.58 -4.79
CA ILE A 143 -12.39 -10.83 -5.70
C ILE A 143 -13.53 -10.21 -4.87
N HIS A 144 -13.56 -8.90 -4.80
CA HIS A 144 -14.63 -8.15 -4.14
C HIS A 144 -15.69 -7.69 -5.15
N ILE A 145 -16.96 -7.74 -4.73
CA ILE A 145 -18.13 -7.48 -5.59
C ILE A 145 -18.88 -6.28 -5.02
N ILE A 146 -18.67 -5.13 -5.59
CA ILE A 146 -19.31 -3.88 -5.17
C ILE A 146 -20.49 -3.61 -6.09
N VAL A 147 -21.67 -3.47 -5.50
CA VAL A 147 -22.91 -3.16 -6.25
C VAL A 147 -23.53 -1.90 -5.71
N LYS A 148 -23.77 -0.96 -6.62
CA LYS A 148 -24.42 0.32 -6.31
C LYS A 148 -25.39 0.68 -7.43
N ASN A 149 -26.67 0.79 -7.11
CA ASN A 149 -27.74 1.14 -8.05
C ASN A 149 -27.73 0.27 -9.32
N GLY A 150 -27.56 -1.06 -9.16
CA GLY A 150 -27.52 -2.00 -10.26
C GLY A 150 -26.19 -2.04 -11.07
N ASN A 151 -25.22 -1.21 -10.71
CA ASN A 151 -23.89 -1.23 -11.32
C ASN A 151 -22.95 -2.07 -10.48
N VAL A 152 -22.26 -3.01 -11.12
CA VAL A 152 -21.32 -3.94 -10.50
C VAL A 152 -19.89 -3.44 -10.74
N THR A 153 -19.09 -3.40 -9.69
CA THR A 153 -17.64 -3.19 -9.79
C THR A 153 -16.93 -4.39 -9.15
N LEU A 154 -16.03 -5.01 -9.91
CA LEU A 154 -15.14 -6.07 -9.40
C LEU A 154 -13.81 -5.44 -9.01
N GLU A 155 -13.40 -5.66 -7.77
CA GLU A 155 -12.14 -5.16 -7.20
C GLU A 155 -11.31 -6.33 -6.69
N GLY A 156 -9.99 -6.15 -6.61
CA GLY A 156 -9.10 -7.15 -6.01
C GLY A 156 -8.04 -7.70 -6.95
N VAL A 157 -7.57 -8.91 -6.65
CA VAL A 157 -6.41 -9.51 -7.32
C VAL A 157 -6.72 -10.92 -7.77
N VAL A 158 -6.34 -11.24 -9.01
CA VAL A 158 -6.43 -12.57 -9.61
C VAL A 158 -5.07 -13.02 -10.17
N ASP A 159 -4.91 -14.31 -10.42
CA ASP A 159 -3.61 -14.86 -10.83
C ASP A 159 -3.30 -14.65 -12.33
N SER A 160 -4.34 -14.48 -13.16
CA SER A 160 -4.16 -14.37 -14.60
C SER A 160 -5.15 -13.41 -15.28
N GLU A 161 -4.79 -12.93 -16.45
CA GLU A 161 -5.72 -12.16 -17.33
C GLU A 161 -6.92 -13.02 -17.76
N SER A 162 -6.75 -14.33 -17.89
CA SER A 162 -7.85 -15.25 -18.22
C SER A 162 -8.89 -15.25 -17.11
N ASP A 163 -8.47 -15.30 -15.84
CA ASP A 163 -9.38 -15.25 -14.69
C ASP A 163 -10.08 -13.91 -14.58
N LYS A 164 -9.35 -12.82 -14.81
CA LYS A 164 -9.91 -11.47 -14.85
C LYS A 164 -11.02 -11.36 -15.91
N ASN A 165 -10.76 -11.86 -17.12
CA ASN A 165 -11.72 -11.84 -18.21
C ASN A 165 -12.91 -12.77 -17.93
N LEU A 166 -12.65 -13.94 -17.34
CA LEU A 166 -13.70 -14.89 -16.95
C LEU A 166 -14.61 -14.30 -15.86
N ALA A 167 -14.05 -13.66 -14.84
CA ALA A 167 -14.82 -13.00 -13.79
C ALA A 167 -15.73 -11.89 -14.39
N ASN A 168 -15.20 -11.10 -15.33
CA ASN A 168 -15.99 -10.11 -16.05
C ASN A 168 -17.13 -10.73 -16.84
N LEU A 169 -16.86 -11.81 -17.57
CA LEU A 169 -17.86 -12.53 -18.36
C LEU A 169 -18.98 -13.08 -17.46
N ARG A 170 -18.60 -13.71 -16.32
CA ARG A 170 -19.58 -14.27 -15.38
C ARG A 170 -20.43 -13.19 -14.73
N ALA A 171 -19.86 -12.09 -14.33
CA ALA A 171 -20.60 -10.95 -13.76
C ALA A 171 -21.54 -10.30 -14.78
N SER A 172 -21.07 -10.13 -16.02
CA SER A 172 -21.86 -9.50 -17.09
C SER A 172 -23.04 -10.38 -17.56
N ALA A 173 -22.97 -11.68 -17.34
CA ALA A 173 -24.07 -12.59 -17.68
C ALA A 173 -25.20 -12.58 -16.64
N VAL A 174 -25.04 -11.90 -15.50
CA VAL A 174 -26.06 -11.85 -14.45
C VAL A 174 -27.18 -10.90 -14.84
N PRO A 175 -28.46 -11.34 -14.82
CA PRO A 175 -29.59 -10.47 -15.09
C PRO A 175 -29.67 -9.30 -14.11
N ASN A 176 -30.17 -8.15 -14.60
CA ASN A 176 -30.31 -6.90 -13.85
C ASN A 176 -29.01 -6.18 -13.45
N ALA A 177 -27.86 -6.62 -13.94
CA ALA A 177 -26.66 -5.83 -13.92
C ALA A 177 -26.70 -4.78 -15.04
N PHE A 178 -26.80 -3.50 -14.69
CA PHE A 178 -26.82 -2.42 -15.70
C PHE A 178 -25.45 -2.20 -16.33
N SER A 179 -24.40 -2.36 -15.54
CA SER A 179 -23.03 -2.30 -16.02
C SER A 179 -22.11 -3.15 -15.17
N VAL A 180 -21.00 -3.61 -15.74
CA VAL A 180 -19.93 -4.29 -15.00
C VAL A 180 -18.63 -3.58 -15.28
N LYS A 181 -18.01 -3.04 -14.23
CA LYS A 181 -16.68 -2.46 -14.27
C LYS A 181 -15.69 -3.45 -13.66
N ASN A 182 -14.69 -3.85 -14.42
CA ASN A 182 -13.68 -4.80 -13.96
C ASN A 182 -12.36 -4.09 -13.62
N ASN A 183 -12.14 -3.85 -12.33
CA ASN A 183 -10.93 -3.26 -11.78
C ASN A 183 -9.99 -4.33 -11.19
N LEU A 184 -10.21 -5.61 -11.47
CA LEU A 184 -9.31 -6.66 -11.03
C LEU A 184 -7.90 -6.44 -11.56
N THR A 185 -6.92 -6.60 -10.69
CA THR A 185 -5.50 -6.56 -11.07
C THR A 185 -4.96 -7.99 -11.12
N VAL A 186 -4.04 -8.24 -12.05
CA VAL A 186 -3.36 -9.53 -12.13
C VAL A 186 -2.16 -9.50 -11.20
N ALA A 187 -2.03 -10.53 -10.36
CA ALA A 187 -0.86 -10.68 -9.51
C ALA A 187 0.39 -10.70 -10.39
N SER A 188 1.27 -9.71 -10.21
CA SER A 188 2.58 -9.75 -10.85
C SER A 188 3.30 -11.00 -10.37
N SER A 189 3.58 -11.94 -11.27
CA SER A 189 4.45 -13.07 -10.97
C SER A 189 5.78 -12.48 -10.51
N ALA A 190 6.02 -12.49 -9.20
CA ALA A 190 7.35 -12.22 -8.68
C ALA A 190 8.27 -13.30 -9.26
N LYS A 191 9.04 -12.91 -10.27
CA LYS A 191 10.14 -13.70 -10.83
C LYS A 191 11.33 -13.66 -9.89
#